data_496592aa2144d77f12801d6dcf7d3776
#
_entry.id   496592aa2144d77f12801d6dcf7d3776
#
_cell.length_a   1.000
_cell.length_b   1.000
_cell.length_c   1.000
_cell.angle_alpha   90.00
_cell.angle_beta   90.00
_cell.angle_gamma   90.00
#
_symmetry.space_group_name_H-M   'P 1'
#
loop_
_entity.id
_entity.type
_entity.pdbx_description
1 polymer ?
#
loop_
_entity_poly.entity_id
_entity_poly.type
_entity_poly.pdbx_seq_one_letter_code
_entity_poly.pdbx_strand_id
1 'polypeptide(L)' 'MERTEALDAIRDVAVEVLSVEPDSVTEGARFKEDLDADSLDLVELVMGLEERFDIEVPEEDLEGVTTVGHAVDMVLAKVG' A
#
# COMPACT_ATOMS: atom_id res chain seq x y z
N MET A 1 6.92 -14.04 4.34
CA MET A 1 5.59 -13.44 4.53
C MET A 1 4.66 -13.87 3.41
N GLU A 2 3.44 -14.20 3.73
CA GLU A 2 2.45 -14.57 2.73
C GLU A 2 1.74 -13.35 2.16
N ARG A 3 1.23 -13.50 0.93
CA ARG A 3 0.54 -12.40 0.24
C ARG A 3 -0.66 -11.89 1.03
N THR A 4 -1.42 -12.79 1.65
CA THR A 4 -2.58 -12.40 2.46
C THR A 4 -2.18 -11.58 3.68
N GLU A 5 -1.06 -11.91 4.31
CA GLU A 5 -0.56 -11.14 5.44
C GLU A 5 -0.14 -9.73 5.03
N ALA A 6 0.55 -9.63 3.89
CA ALA A 6 0.96 -8.33 3.36
C ALA A 6 -0.28 -7.49 3.00
N LEU A 7 -1.27 -8.10 2.37
CA LEU A 7 -2.51 -7.42 2.00
C LEU A 7 -3.24 -6.90 3.23
N ASP A 8 -3.35 -7.71 4.28
CA ASP A 8 -4.04 -7.31 5.51
C ASP A 8 -3.34 -6.13 6.17
N ALA A 9 -2.01 -6.15 6.21
CA ALA A 9 -1.25 -5.05 6.79
C ALA A 9 -1.37 -3.77 5.95
N ILE A 10 -1.34 -3.89 4.63
CA ILE A 10 -1.54 -2.75 3.74
C ILE A 10 -2.95 -2.19 3.92
N ARG A 11 -3.94 -3.05 4.06
CA ARG A 11 -5.32 -2.64 4.32
C ARG A 11 -5.41 -1.81 5.61
N ASP A 12 -4.77 -2.27 6.67
CA ASP A 12 -4.78 -1.54 7.95
C ASP A 12 -4.20 -0.15 7.80
N VAL A 13 -3.07 -0.03 7.10
CA VAL A 13 -2.43 1.26 6.88
C VAL A 13 -3.30 2.15 5.97
N ALA A 14 -3.88 1.58 4.92
CA ALA A 14 -4.73 2.33 4.00
C ALA A 14 -5.98 2.87 4.70
N VAL A 15 -6.59 2.08 5.56
CA VAL A 15 -7.77 2.52 6.34
C VAL A 15 -7.39 3.71 7.22
N GLU A 16 -6.24 3.67 7.86
CA GLU A 16 -5.77 4.76 8.72
C GLU A 16 -5.45 6.02 7.93
N VAL A 17 -4.70 5.87 6.84
CA VAL A 17 -4.18 7.01 6.08
C VAL A 17 -5.23 7.59 5.14
N LEU A 18 -5.97 6.74 4.46
CA LEU A 18 -6.92 7.15 3.42
C LEU A 18 -8.35 7.28 3.92
N SER A 19 -8.63 6.82 5.13
CA SER A 19 -9.97 6.80 5.71
C SER A 19 -10.99 6.07 4.83
N VAL A 20 -10.55 4.96 4.23
CA VAL A 20 -11.42 4.14 3.38
C VAL A 20 -11.93 2.93 4.15
N GLU A 21 -12.99 2.32 3.62
CA GLU A 21 -13.54 1.09 4.19
C GLU A 21 -12.58 -0.07 3.93
N PRO A 22 -12.37 -0.98 4.91
CA PRO A 22 -11.49 -2.12 4.70
C PRO A 22 -11.90 -2.98 3.49
N ASP A 23 -13.19 -3.12 3.26
CA ASP A 23 -13.73 -3.91 2.15
C ASP A 23 -13.38 -3.32 0.78
N SER A 24 -13.07 -2.04 0.75
CA SER A 24 -12.67 -1.35 -0.50
C SER A 24 -11.22 -1.64 -0.87
N VAL A 25 -10.41 -2.10 0.08
CA VAL A 25 -8.98 -2.33 -0.13
C VAL A 25 -8.77 -3.77 -0.58
N THR A 26 -8.94 -3.98 -1.87
CA THR A 26 -8.72 -5.27 -2.53
C THR A 26 -7.49 -5.17 -3.43
N GLU A 27 -6.94 -6.30 -3.86
CA GLU A 27 -5.75 -6.28 -4.69
C GLU A 27 -5.93 -5.54 -6.02
N GLY A 28 -7.12 -5.57 -6.57
CA GLY A 28 -7.43 -4.87 -7.81
C GLY A 28 -7.76 -3.39 -7.64
N ALA A 29 -7.90 -2.92 -6.40
CA ALA A 29 -8.25 -1.52 -6.15
C ALA A 29 -7.11 -0.60 -6.57
N ARG A 30 -7.44 0.48 -7.27
CA ARG A 30 -6.48 1.49 -7.69
C ARG A 30 -6.50 2.61 -6.67
N PHE A 31 -5.34 3.00 -6.18
CA PHE A 31 -5.26 3.99 -5.11
C PHE A 31 -5.90 5.32 -5.47
N LYS A 32 -5.62 5.82 -6.66
CA LYS A 32 -6.15 7.13 -7.08
C LYS A 32 -7.60 7.08 -7.50
N GLU A 33 -7.98 6.06 -8.25
CA GLU A 33 -9.31 5.99 -8.87
C GLU A 33 -10.35 5.33 -7.97
N ASP A 34 -9.96 4.27 -7.27
CA ASP A 34 -10.90 3.51 -6.44
C ASP A 34 -10.88 3.93 -4.97
N LEU A 35 -9.73 4.36 -4.46
CA LEU A 35 -9.56 4.77 -3.07
C LEU A 35 -9.43 6.28 -2.91
N ASP A 36 -9.51 7.01 -4.00
CA ASP A 36 -9.49 8.47 -4.01
C ASP A 36 -8.24 9.07 -3.33
N ALA A 37 -7.11 8.39 -3.49
CA ALA A 37 -5.85 8.84 -2.91
C ALA A 37 -5.12 9.77 -3.89
N ASP A 38 -4.64 10.90 -3.39
CA ASP A 38 -3.80 11.78 -4.19
C ASP A 38 -2.31 11.46 -3.95
N SER A 39 -1.42 12.26 -4.54
CA SER A 39 0.01 12.03 -4.42
C SER A 39 0.52 12.10 -2.98
N LEU A 40 -0.02 13.02 -2.19
CA LEU A 40 0.33 13.17 -0.78
C LEU A 40 -0.13 11.97 0.03
N ASP A 41 -1.34 11.50 -0.25
CA ASP A 41 -1.89 10.33 0.43
C ASP A 41 -1.03 9.10 0.16
N LEU A 42 -0.57 8.95 -1.09
CA LEU A 42 0.29 7.82 -1.45
C LEU A 42 1.64 7.88 -0.72
N VAL A 43 2.21 9.08 -0.57
CA VAL A 43 3.46 9.26 0.17
C VAL A 43 3.25 8.85 1.64
N GLU A 44 2.17 9.30 2.25
CA GLU A 44 1.84 8.95 3.63
C GLU A 44 1.60 7.46 3.79
N LEU A 45 0.89 6.85 2.85
CA LEU A 45 0.64 5.41 2.84
C LEU A 45 1.95 4.63 2.80
N VAL A 46 2.84 5.02 1.90
CA VAL A 46 4.13 4.34 1.75
C VAL A 46 4.98 4.50 3.00
N MET A 47 4.97 5.68 3.61
CA MET A 47 5.68 5.90 4.86
C MET A 47 5.16 4.98 5.96
N GLY A 48 3.86 4.79 6.03
CA GLY A 48 3.25 3.86 6.97
C GLY A 48 3.67 2.41 6.71
N LEU A 49 3.77 2.04 5.44
CA LEU A 49 4.24 0.71 5.05
C LEU A 49 5.71 0.49 5.39
N GLU A 50 6.53 1.52 5.21
CA GLU A 50 7.95 1.46 5.57
C GLU A 50 8.12 1.17 7.06
N GLU A 51 7.34 1.84 7.90
CA GLU A 51 7.38 1.61 9.35
C GLU A 51 6.82 0.25 9.73
N ARG A 52 5.70 -0.15 9.10
CA ARG A 52 5.03 -1.40 9.44
C ARG A 52 5.88 -2.62 9.09
N PHE A 53 6.58 -2.57 7.96
CA PHE A 53 7.36 -3.71 7.46
C PHE A 53 8.87 -3.55 7.66
N ASP A 54 9.30 -2.42 8.19
CA ASP A 54 10.72 -2.09 8.35
C ASP A 54 11.48 -2.20 7.03
N ILE A 55 10.96 -1.52 6.01
CA ILE A 55 11.53 -1.51 4.65
C ILE A 55 11.76 -0.07 4.19
N GLU A 56 12.54 0.09 3.13
CA GLU A 56 12.73 1.37 2.49
C GLU A 56 12.10 1.32 1.10
N VAL A 57 11.34 2.37 0.78
CA VAL A 57 10.67 2.47 -0.52
C VAL A 57 11.14 3.76 -1.20
N PRO A 58 12.14 3.68 -2.09
CA PRO A 58 12.57 4.87 -2.80
C PRO A 58 11.47 5.36 -3.75
N GLU A 59 11.58 6.62 -4.14
CA GLU A 59 10.59 7.28 -5.00
C GLU A 59 10.35 6.53 -6.31
N GLU A 60 11.38 5.90 -6.86
CA GLU A 60 11.28 5.10 -8.08
C GLU A 60 10.28 3.96 -7.93
N ASP A 61 10.32 3.30 -6.77
CA ASP A 61 9.40 2.19 -6.48
C ASP A 61 7.97 2.70 -6.28
N LEU A 62 7.85 3.90 -5.71
CA LEU A 62 6.55 4.52 -5.49
C LEU A 62 5.81 4.76 -6.81
N GLU A 63 6.52 5.15 -7.85
CA GLU A 63 5.93 5.41 -9.16
C GLU A 63 5.26 4.17 -9.76
N GLY A 64 5.75 2.99 -9.43
CA GLY A 64 5.18 1.73 -9.90
C GLY A 64 3.98 1.24 -9.10
N VAL A 65 3.67 1.88 -7.98
CA VAL A 65 2.58 1.46 -7.11
C VAL A 65 1.30 2.20 -7.51
N THR A 66 0.48 1.58 -8.34
CA THR A 66 -0.78 2.15 -8.80
C THR A 66 -1.99 1.42 -8.21
N THR A 67 -1.84 0.15 -7.88
CA THR A 67 -2.91 -0.65 -7.26
C THR A 67 -2.44 -1.23 -5.93
N VAL A 68 -3.39 -1.71 -5.14
CA VAL A 68 -3.08 -2.41 -3.89
C VAL A 68 -2.23 -3.64 -4.16
N GLY A 69 -2.53 -4.37 -5.24
CA GLY A 69 -1.74 -5.53 -5.65
C GLY A 69 -0.27 -5.19 -5.93
N HIS A 70 -0.02 -4.04 -6.56
CA HIS A 70 1.34 -3.57 -6.80
C HIS A 70 2.06 -3.29 -5.48
N ALA A 71 1.34 -2.73 -4.50
CA ALA A 71 1.92 -2.49 -3.17
C ALA A 71 2.25 -3.81 -2.48
N VAL A 72 1.39 -4.81 -2.61
CA VAL A 72 1.66 -6.15 -2.05
C VAL A 72 2.91 -6.75 -2.68
N ASP A 73 3.03 -6.68 -4.01
CA ASP A 73 4.20 -7.20 -4.72
C ASP A 73 5.48 -6.50 -4.26
N MET A 74 5.42 -5.18 -4.11
CA MET A 74 6.57 -4.40 -3.66
C MET A 74 6.99 -4.80 -2.25
N VAL A 75 6.05 -4.93 -1.33
CA VAL A 75 6.33 -5.32 0.05
C VAL A 75 6.96 -6.71 0.08
N LEU A 76 6.38 -7.66 -0.64
CA LEU A 76 6.89 -9.03 -0.66
C LEU A 76 8.31 -9.10 -1.22
N ALA A 77 8.61 -8.29 -2.23
CA ALA A 77 9.95 -8.23 -2.80
C ALA A 77 10.97 -7.69 -1.81
N LYS A 78 10.56 -6.76 -0.94
CA LYS A 78 11.48 -6.12 0.00
C LYS A 78 11.66 -6.88 1.30
N VAL A 79 10.65 -7.59 1.77
CA VAL A 79 10.74 -8.37 3.01
C VAL A 79 11.21 -9.79 2.75
N GLY A 80 11.10 -10.25 1.52
CA GLY A 80 11.53 -11.58 1.11
C GLY A 80 13.03 -11.68 1.03
#